data_3603f519bba3b467e2fb11b27df1977d
#
_entry.id   3603f519bba3b467e2fb11b27df1977d
#
_cell.length_a   1.000
_cell.length_b   1.000
_cell.length_c   1.000
_cell.angle_alpha   90.00
_cell.angle_beta   90.00
_cell.angle_gamma   90.00
#
_symmetry.space_group_name_H-M   'P 1'
#
loop_
_entity.id
_entity.type
_entity.pdbx_description
1 polymer ?
#
loop_
_entity_poly.entity_id
_entity_poly.type
_entity_poly.pdbx_seq_one_letter_code
_entity_poly.pdbx_strand_id
1 'polypeptide(L)'
;MTRERRPLCGSGHRLEFCEDMEIKTNSRRRETVSARIIPPPDSPRNAHKKATNKLGKGHIAGRRLAGAFKSFGKLGAFLLIVLFMLSVFVYAYTSDKFNLQTVTFQGCKESNPKRLEEVIRQNFPANILRINLDALKSRLEKEPWVRRVEIRRILPSNLVIRVLERIPSAIVEFRGDLMLADQDGIMLGRYDPRYGRLDMPVFKGVTGADAEDYLLYQEENAARIRKGLQMLAEIEAGAPQQTKKISEVDISDPENLKILLVNDTVEIFLGEKDYLRRFRTLMENMGKYQELKDQYTEIESIDMRMDHEIIYSPKHAGVEHKSKT
;
A
#
# COMPACT_ATOMS: atom_id res chain seq x y z
N MET A 1 -25.73 53.90 20.96
CA MET A 1 -26.12 54.04 19.55
C MET A 1 -25.81 52.69 18.88
N THR A 2 -26.83 51.89 18.79
CA THR A 2 -27.50 51.32 17.63
C THR A 2 -26.67 50.31 16.86
N ARG A 3 -27.02 49.10 16.96
CA ARG A 3 -27.95 48.11 16.40
C ARG A 3 -27.16 47.00 15.71
N GLU A 4 -27.22 45.81 16.25
CA GLU A 4 -28.08 44.68 15.81
C GLU A 4 -27.91 44.24 14.35
N ARG A 5 -27.45 42.96 14.12
CA ARG A 5 -28.31 41.86 13.70
C ARG A 5 -27.53 40.58 13.49
N ARG A 6 -27.93 39.55 14.21
CA ARG A 6 -27.99 38.14 13.69
C ARG A 6 -29.24 38.07 12.79
N PRO A 7 -29.54 36.99 12.04
CA PRO A 7 -29.21 35.58 12.22
C PRO A 7 -29.11 34.76 10.89
N LEU A 8 -29.11 33.45 11.09
CA LEU A 8 -29.75 32.27 10.45
C LEU A 8 -28.74 31.33 9.79
N CYS A 9 -28.50 30.17 10.37
CA CYS A 9 -29.27 28.91 10.32
C CYS A 9 -29.58 28.42 8.91
N GLY A 10 -29.04 27.28 8.57
CA GLY A 10 -29.33 26.52 7.36
C GLY A 10 -28.45 25.26 7.40
N SER A 11 -28.86 24.27 8.11
CA SER A 11 -29.51 23.02 7.70
C SER A 11 -28.61 22.07 6.91
N GLY A 12 -28.34 20.95 7.55
CA GLY A 12 -27.66 19.77 7.03
C GLY A 12 -28.38 19.10 5.86
N HIS A 13 -27.60 18.46 5.06
CA HIS A 13 -28.09 17.42 4.16
C HIS A 13 -27.37 16.11 4.46
N ARG A 14 -28.13 15.28 5.16
CA ARG A 14 -27.95 13.84 5.28
C ARG A 14 -28.40 13.24 3.95
N LEU A 15 -27.52 12.56 3.24
CA LEU A 15 -27.88 11.72 2.10
C LEU A 15 -28.24 10.33 2.65
N GLU A 16 -29.53 10.08 2.78
CA GLU A 16 -30.10 8.75 2.91
C GLU A 16 -30.13 8.07 1.54
N PHE A 17 -29.57 6.92 1.52
CA PHE A 17 -29.64 5.96 0.42
C PHE A 17 -31.01 5.29 0.49
N CYS A 18 -31.91 5.57 -0.46
CA CYS A 18 -33.14 4.81 -0.65
C CYS A 18 -32.90 3.67 -1.62
N GLU A 19 -32.86 2.51 -1.10
CA GLU A 19 -33.25 1.24 -1.73
C GLU A 19 -34.76 1.22 -1.79
N ASP A 20 -35.32 0.96 -2.97
CA ASP A 20 -36.56 0.18 -3.18
C ASP A 20 -37.06 0.42 -4.61
N MET A 21 -36.85 -0.55 -5.49
CA MET A 21 -37.51 -0.63 -6.78
C MET A 21 -38.42 -1.87 -6.80
N GLU A 22 -39.63 -1.69 -6.25
CA GLU A 22 -40.72 -2.65 -6.39
C GLU A 22 -41.28 -2.62 -7.81
N ILE A 23 -41.10 -3.72 -8.54
CA ILE A 23 -41.75 -3.94 -9.83
C ILE A 23 -43.16 -4.44 -9.57
N LYS A 24 -44.15 -3.58 -9.71
CA LYS A 24 -45.57 -3.96 -9.77
C LYS A 24 -45.92 -4.46 -11.16
N THR A 25 -46.09 -5.76 -11.26
CA THR A 25 -46.74 -6.37 -12.43
C THR A 25 -48.28 -6.22 -12.30
N ASN A 26 -48.82 -5.46 -13.21
CA ASN A 26 -50.27 -5.22 -13.31
C ASN A 26 -50.87 -6.20 -14.33
N SER A 27 -51.45 -7.29 -13.84
CA SER A 27 -52.22 -8.24 -14.65
C SER A 27 -53.67 -7.75 -14.81
N ARG A 28 -53.99 -7.16 -15.95
CA ARG A 28 -55.41 -6.93 -16.32
C ARG A 28 -55.97 -8.19 -17.00
N ARG A 29 -56.80 -8.88 -16.25
CA ARG A 29 -57.75 -9.90 -16.71
C ARG A 29 -58.77 -9.25 -17.62
N ARG A 30 -58.83 -9.62 -18.92
CA ARG A 30 -59.97 -9.34 -19.78
C ARG A 30 -60.80 -10.59 -19.88
N GLU A 31 -62.01 -10.51 -19.34
CA GLU A 31 -63.10 -11.43 -19.56
C GLU A 31 -63.61 -11.22 -20.99
N THR A 32 -63.57 -12.28 -21.81
CA THR A 32 -64.29 -12.32 -23.10
C THR A 32 -65.49 -13.22 -22.96
N VAL A 33 -66.63 -12.59 -23.17
CA VAL A 33 -67.96 -13.21 -23.22
C VAL A 33 -68.03 -14.13 -24.40
N SER A 34 -68.40 -15.39 -24.15
CA SER A 34 -68.64 -16.42 -25.15
C SER A 34 -70.04 -16.23 -25.75
N ALA A 35 -70.12 -15.90 -27.04
CA ALA A 35 -71.36 -15.95 -27.81
C ALA A 35 -71.44 -17.30 -28.58
N ARG A 36 -72.44 -18.12 -28.20
CA ARG A 36 -72.80 -19.34 -28.92
C ARG A 36 -73.47 -18.97 -30.25
N ILE A 37 -72.95 -19.45 -31.34
CA ILE A 37 -73.62 -19.45 -32.63
C ILE A 37 -73.98 -20.89 -32.96
N ILE A 38 -75.26 -21.10 -33.23
CA ILE A 38 -75.90 -22.35 -33.61
C ILE A 38 -75.73 -22.55 -35.15
N PRO A 39 -75.43 -23.75 -35.62
CA PRO A 39 -75.35 -23.98 -37.06
C PRO A 39 -76.69 -24.42 -37.69
N PRO A 40 -76.99 -24.08 -38.98
CA PRO A 40 -78.16 -24.59 -39.71
C PRO A 40 -77.85 -25.87 -40.43
N PRO A 41 -78.96 -26.65 -40.82
CA PRO A 41 -78.88 -28.06 -41.15
C PRO A 41 -78.61 -28.35 -42.62
N ASP A 42 -78.30 -29.59 -42.84
CA ASP A 42 -78.01 -30.41 -44.01
C ASP A 42 -78.77 -30.12 -45.32
N SER A 43 -78.06 -30.33 -46.42
CA SER A 43 -78.64 -31.04 -47.57
C SER A 43 -77.56 -31.65 -48.47
N PRO A 44 -77.85 -32.78 -49.16
CA PRO A 44 -76.87 -33.65 -49.76
C PRO A 44 -76.72 -33.48 -51.25
N ARG A 45 -75.64 -33.93 -51.86
CA ARG A 45 -75.59 -34.66 -53.08
C ARG A 45 -74.17 -34.89 -53.68
N ASN A 46 -73.84 -36.14 -53.69
CA ASN A 46 -73.19 -36.93 -54.78
C ASN A 46 -72.25 -36.15 -55.76
N ALA A 47 -71.02 -36.64 -55.83
CA ALA A 47 -70.49 -37.16 -57.11
C ALA A 47 -69.13 -37.84 -56.97
N HIS A 48 -69.10 -39.06 -57.46
CA HIS A 48 -67.88 -39.83 -57.71
C HIS A 48 -66.83 -39.04 -58.48
N LYS A 49 -65.54 -39.12 -58.05
CA LYS A 49 -64.41 -39.16 -58.98
C LYS A 49 -63.21 -39.90 -58.42
N LYS A 50 -63.00 -41.09 -58.92
CA LYS A 50 -61.78 -41.81 -59.32
C LYS A 50 -60.51 -41.49 -58.56
N ALA A 51 -60.06 -42.47 -57.81
CA ALA A 51 -58.71 -42.68 -57.39
C ALA A 51 -57.72 -42.67 -58.57
N THR A 52 -56.71 -41.82 -58.55
CA THR A 52 -55.50 -42.03 -59.33
C THR A 52 -54.34 -42.04 -58.29
N ASN A 53 -53.90 -43.30 -58.09
CA ASN A 53 -52.59 -43.53 -57.45
C ASN A 53 -51.50 -42.83 -58.25
N LYS A 54 -50.88 -41.79 -57.69
CA LYS A 54 -49.54 -41.36 -58.07
C LYS A 54 -48.62 -41.72 -56.95
N LEU A 55 -47.88 -42.78 -57.15
CA LEU A 55 -46.62 -43.02 -56.39
C LEU A 55 -45.74 -41.77 -56.53
N GLY A 56 -45.73 -40.95 -55.50
CA GLY A 56 -44.72 -39.90 -55.33
C GLY A 56 -43.51 -40.50 -54.65
N LYS A 57 -42.57 -40.97 -55.42
CA LYS A 57 -41.26 -41.39 -54.96
C LYS A 57 -40.55 -40.23 -54.28
N GLY A 58 -40.13 -40.40 -53.04
CA GLY A 58 -38.79 -40.07 -52.59
C GLY A 58 -38.32 -38.65 -52.70
N HIS A 59 -38.81 -37.73 -51.82
CA HIS A 59 -38.12 -36.45 -51.55
C HIS A 59 -37.96 -36.15 -50.08
N ILE A 60 -37.97 -37.15 -49.21
CA ILE A 60 -37.80 -36.92 -47.77
C ILE A 60 -36.30 -37.07 -47.30
N ALA A 61 -35.48 -37.73 -48.11
CA ALA A 61 -34.08 -37.98 -47.77
C ALA A 61 -33.16 -36.74 -48.00
N GLY A 62 -33.49 -35.86 -48.97
CA GLY A 62 -32.64 -34.75 -49.33
C GLY A 62 -32.64 -33.54 -48.30
N ARG A 63 -33.77 -33.38 -47.59
CA ARG A 63 -33.89 -32.23 -46.63
C ARG A 63 -33.16 -32.45 -45.34
N ARG A 64 -32.99 -33.70 -44.89
CA ARG A 64 -32.25 -34.01 -43.65
C ARG A 64 -30.73 -33.93 -43.85
N LEU A 65 -30.24 -34.29 -45.05
CA LEU A 65 -28.82 -34.15 -45.40
C LEU A 65 -28.40 -32.69 -45.58
N ALA A 66 -29.25 -31.81 -46.14
CA ALA A 66 -28.94 -30.38 -46.28
C ALA A 66 -28.89 -29.64 -44.93
N GLY A 67 -29.68 -30.07 -43.94
CA GLY A 67 -29.60 -29.56 -42.56
C GLY A 67 -28.34 -29.98 -41.83
N ALA A 68 -27.92 -31.24 -42.00
CA ALA A 68 -26.67 -31.75 -41.43
C ALA A 68 -25.44 -31.02 -42.03
N PHE A 69 -25.40 -30.82 -43.34
CA PHE A 69 -24.32 -30.08 -44.02
C PHE A 69 -24.22 -28.62 -43.55
N LYS A 70 -25.34 -27.92 -43.28
CA LYS A 70 -25.32 -26.57 -42.72
C LYS A 70 -24.81 -26.56 -41.28
N SER A 71 -25.10 -27.57 -40.48
CA SER A 71 -24.59 -27.69 -39.10
C SER A 71 -23.11 -28.06 -39.08
N PHE A 72 -22.66 -28.94 -39.98
CA PHE A 72 -21.24 -29.25 -40.17
C PHE A 72 -20.44 -28.05 -40.67
N GLY A 73 -21.00 -27.21 -41.56
CA GLY A 73 -20.37 -25.98 -42.02
C GLY A 73 -20.20 -24.98 -40.88
N LYS A 74 -21.17 -24.85 -39.97
CA LYS A 74 -21.08 -23.98 -38.80
C LYS A 74 -20.05 -24.48 -37.78
N LEU A 75 -19.99 -25.79 -37.54
CA LEU A 75 -18.99 -26.40 -36.67
C LEU A 75 -17.59 -26.25 -37.26
N GLY A 76 -17.41 -26.44 -38.57
CA GLY A 76 -16.15 -26.20 -39.25
C GLY A 76 -15.69 -24.76 -39.20
N ALA A 77 -16.61 -23.78 -39.42
CA ALA A 77 -16.30 -22.37 -39.29
C ALA A 77 -15.93 -22.00 -37.84
N PHE A 78 -16.62 -22.56 -36.87
CA PHE A 78 -16.28 -22.35 -35.44
C PHE A 78 -14.89 -22.90 -35.12
N LEU A 79 -14.58 -24.11 -35.59
CA LEU A 79 -13.27 -24.70 -35.37
C LEU A 79 -12.15 -23.92 -36.04
N LEU A 80 -12.37 -23.38 -37.23
CA LEU A 80 -11.40 -22.47 -37.89
C LEU A 80 -11.17 -21.17 -37.10
N ILE A 81 -12.24 -20.59 -36.56
CA ILE A 81 -12.11 -19.39 -35.72
C ILE A 81 -11.30 -19.70 -34.45
N VAL A 82 -11.57 -20.83 -33.80
CA VAL A 82 -10.82 -21.27 -32.62
C VAL A 82 -9.34 -21.49 -32.95
N LEU A 83 -9.07 -22.17 -34.07
CA LEU A 83 -7.70 -22.44 -34.54
C LEU A 83 -6.96 -21.14 -34.90
N PHE A 84 -7.65 -20.18 -35.51
CA PHE A 84 -7.12 -18.87 -35.83
C PHE A 84 -6.80 -18.09 -34.54
N MET A 85 -7.72 -18.07 -33.56
CA MET A 85 -7.49 -17.44 -32.26
C MET A 85 -6.31 -18.06 -31.51
N LEU A 86 -6.20 -19.39 -31.54
CA LEU A 86 -5.07 -20.11 -30.95
C LEU A 86 -3.76 -19.74 -31.66
N SER A 87 -3.75 -19.65 -32.97
CA SER A 87 -2.58 -19.23 -33.75
C SER A 87 -2.13 -17.81 -33.40
N VAL A 88 -3.08 -16.87 -33.31
CA VAL A 88 -2.80 -15.47 -32.86
C VAL A 88 -2.25 -15.45 -31.45
N PHE A 89 -2.83 -16.24 -30.56
CA PHE A 89 -2.37 -16.37 -29.18
C PHE A 89 -0.93 -16.89 -29.10
N VAL A 90 -0.65 -18.02 -29.77
CA VAL A 90 0.70 -18.59 -29.82
C VAL A 90 1.69 -17.60 -30.43
N TYR A 91 1.31 -16.92 -31.52
CA TYR A 91 2.15 -15.87 -32.11
C TYR A 91 2.45 -14.74 -31.14
N ALA A 92 1.46 -14.24 -30.41
CA ALA A 92 1.66 -13.17 -29.42
C ALA A 92 2.62 -13.58 -28.29
N TYR A 93 2.55 -14.85 -27.86
CA TYR A 93 3.40 -15.36 -26.76
C TYR A 93 4.82 -15.76 -27.20
N THR A 94 5.05 -15.98 -28.49
CA THR A 94 6.36 -16.43 -29.02
C THR A 94 7.10 -15.37 -29.84
N SER A 95 6.39 -14.34 -30.32
CA SER A 95 6.97 -13.31 -31.19
C SER A 95 7.87 -12.35 -30.45
N ASP A 96 9.04 -12.09 -30.99
CA ASP A 96 10.02 -11.10 -30.50
C ASP A 96 9.50 -9.66 -30.53
N LYS A 97 8.43 -9.39 -31.29
CA LYS A 97 7.78 -8.07 -31.32
C LYS A 97 7.22 -7.64 -29.96
N PHE A 98 6.90 -8.61 -29.11
CA PHE A 98 6.40 -8.39 -27.76
C PHE A 98 7.48 -8.48 -26.68
N ASN A 99 8.74 -8.62 -27.07
CA ASN A 99 9.84 -8.57 -26.13
C ASN A 99 10.03 -7.14 -25.61
N LEU A 100 10.27 -7.02 -24.31
CA LEU A 100 10.47 -5.77 -23.60
C LEU A 100 11.70 -5.02 -24.15
N GLN A 101 11.46 -3.92 -24.85
CA GLN A 101 12.52 -3.07 -25.41
C GLN A 101 12.81 -1.90 -24.50
N THR A 102 11.77 -1.20 -24.05
CA THR A 102 11.92 0.05 -23.28
C THR A 102 11.19 -0.04 -21.96
N VAL A 103 11.89 0.37 -20.89
CA VAL A 103 11.30 0.60 -19.58
C VAL A 103 11.47 2.07 -19.24
N THR A 104 10.36 2.76 -19.06
CA THR A 104 10.36 4.18 -18.70
C THR A 104 10.00 4.31 -17.23
N PHE A 105 10.90 4.88 -16.44
CA PHE A 105 10.67 5.19 -15.04
C PHE A 105 10.26 6.64 -14.86
N GLN A 106 9.28 6.88 -13.97
CA GLN A 106 8.82 8.22 -13.57
C GLN A 106 8.82 8.31 -12.05
N GLY A 107 9.31 9.45 -11.52
CA GLY A 107 9.31 9.70 -10.08
C GLY A 107 10.56 9.22 -9.34
N CYS A 108 11.57 8.67 -10.03
CA CYS A 108 12.86 8.31 -9.45
C CYS A 108 13.74 9.55 -9.26
N LYS A 109 14.03 9.88 -8.01
CA LYS A 109 14.99 10.92 -7.59
C LYS A 109 16.22 10.28 -6.96
N GLU A 110 15.99 9.38 -6.00
CA GLU A 110 16.99 8.67 -5.22
C GLU A 110 17.14 7.21 -5.68
N SER A 111 16.06 6.60 -6.16
CA SER A 111 16.11 5.26 -6.75
C SER A 111 16.91 5.26 -8.05
N ASN A 112 17.80 4.28 -8.19
CA ASN A 112 18.57 4.13 -9.42
C ASN A 112 17.73 3.40 -10.50
N PRO A 113 17.31 4.10 -11.60
CA PRO A 113 16.50 3.48 -12.64
C PRO A 113 17.18 2.30 -13.33
N LYS A 114 18.53 2.36 -13.51
CA LYS A 114 19.29 1.28 -14.12
C LYS A 114 19.24 0.01 -13.29
N ARG A 115 19.36 0.13 -11.96
CA ARG A 115 19.23 -1.01 -11.03
C ARG A 115 17.84 -1.60 -11.09
N LEU A 116 16.80 -0.77 -11.09
CA LEU A 116 15.42 -1.24 -11.21
C LEU A 116 15.17 -1.96 -12.52
N GLU A 117 15.71 -1.44 -13.64
CA GLU A 117 15.63 -2.09 -14.94
C GLU A 117 16.37 -3.44 -14.95
N GLU A 118 17.53 -3.52 -14.35
CA GLU A 118 18.30 -4.75 -14.21
C GLU A 118 17.53 -5.81 -13.42
N VAL A 119 16.89 -5.43 -12.31
CA VAL A 119 16.02 -6.31 -11.53
C VAL A 119 14.89 -6.87 -12.40
N ILE A 120 14.30 -6.06 -13.28
CA ILE A 120 13.25 -6.50 -14.20
C ILE A 120 13.79 -7.53 -15.19
N ARG A 121 14.89 -7.20 -15.87
CA ARG A 121 15.47 -8.05 -16.93
C ARG A 121 16.01 -9.38 -16.41
N GLN A 122 16.51 -9.42 -15.18
CA GLN A 122 17.05 -10.64 -14.57
C GLN A 122 15.95 -11.59 -14.04
N ASN A 123 14.84 -11.05 -13.56
CA ASN A 123 13.85 -11.84 -12.82
C ASN A 123 12.56 -12.13 -13.59
N PHE A 124 12.36 -11.49 -14.77
CA PHE A 124 11.10 -11.62 -15.51
C PHE A 124 11.35 -12.01 -16.97
N PRO A 125 10.40 -12.71 -17.60
CA PRO A 125 10.52 -13.11 -19.01
C PRO A 125 10.59 -11.89 -19.92
N ALA A 126 11.33 -12.03 -21.04
CA ALA A 126 11.47 -10.94 -22.00
C ALA A 126 10.15 -10.50 -22.63
N ASN A 127 9.23 -11.45 -22.90
CA ASN A 127 7.93 -11.13 -23.52
C ASN A 127 7.02 -10.39 -22.52
N ILE A 128 6.61 -9.16 -22.86
CA ILE A 128 5.80 -8.28 -22.01
C ILE A 128 4.44 -8.87 -21.61
N LEU A 129 3.86 -9.72 -22.47
CA LEU A 129 2.57 -10.38 -22.19
C LEU A 129 2.69 -11.47 -21.12
N ARG A 130 3.88 -12.04 -20.96
CA ARG A 130 4.18 -13.10 -19.98
C ARG A 130 4.58 -12.55 -18.62
N ILE A 131 4.92 -11.26 -18.51
CA ILE A 131 5.29 -10.64 -17.24
C ILE A 131 4.06 -10.60 -16.33
N ASN A 132 4.15 -11.18 -15.15
CA ASN A 132 3.14 -10.99 -14.10
C ASN A 132 3.40 -9.61 -13.43
N LEU A 133 2.47 -8.66 -13.61
CA LEU A 133 2.64 -7.30 -13.08
C LEU A 133 2.58 -7.23 -11.56
N ASP A 134 1.81 -8.08 -10.90
CA ASP A 134 1.71 -8.11 -9.44
C ASP A 134 3.01 -8.64 -8.82
N ALA A 135 3.59 -9.70 -9.41
CA ALA A 135 4.89 -10.21 -9.01
C ALA A 135 6.00 -9.17 -9.26
N LEU A 136 5.95 -8.47 -10.40
CA LEU A 136 6.89 -7.41 -10.73
C LEU A 136 6.78 -6.25 -9.74
N LYS A 137 5.55 -5.82 -9.43
CA LYS A 137 5.28 -4.80 -8.42
C LYS A 137 5.88 -5.19 -7.07
N SER A 138 5.54 -6.38 -6.57
CA SER A 138 6.05 -6.86 -5.28
C SER A 138 7.58 -6.99 -5.26
N ARG A 139 8.21 -7.29 -6.40
CA ARG A 139 9.68 -7.38 -6.48
C ARG A 139 10.34 -6.00 -6.44
N LEU A 140 9.78 -5.01 -7.16
CA LEU A 140 10.30 -3.65 -7.17
C LEU A 140 10.08 -2.92 -5.83
N GLU A 141 8.97 -3.19 -5.14
CA GLU A 141 8.66 -2.63 -3.81
C GLU A 141 9.57 -3.19 -2.69
N LYS A 142 10.40 -4.21 -2.99
CA LYS A 142 11.47 -4.67 -2.08
C LYS A 142 12.73 -3.82 -2.15
N GLU A 143 12.88 -2.97 -3.17
CA GLU A 143 14.03 -2.07 -3.23
C GLU A 143 13.90 -0.97 -2.16
N PRO A 144 14.97 -0.66 -1.41
CA PRO A 144 14.87 0.18 -0.20
C PRO A 144 14.18 1.53 -0.39
N TRP A 145 14.50 2.23 -1.47
CA TRP A 145 13.94 3.55 -1.77
C TRP A 145 12.54 3.52 -2.37
N VAL A 146 12.02 2.36 -2.71
CA VAL A 146 10.73 2.21 -3.39
C VAL A 146 9.64 1.95 -2.36
N ARG A 147 8.71 2.90 -2.21
CA ARG A 147 7.54 2.71 -1.35
C ARG A 147 6.41 1.99 -2.06
N ARG A 148 6.14 2.39 -3.32
CA ARG A 148 5.08 1.84 -4.15
C ARG A 148 5.40 2.03 -5.61
N VAL A 149 4.95 1.11 -6.45
CA VAL A 149 5.03 1.25 -7.90
C VAL A 149 3.67 1.07 -8.56
N GLU A 150 3.43 1.84 -9.62
CA GLU A 150 2.34 1.65 -10.56
C GLU A 150 2.94 1.26 -11.91
N ILE A 151 2.49 0.13 -12.46
CA ILE A 151 3.05 -0.43 -13.68
C ILE A 151 1.98 -0.44 -14.76
N ARG A 152 2.33 0.09 -15.94
CA ARG A 152 1.48 0.08 -17.14
C ARG A 152 2.22 -0.55 -18.30
N ARG A 153 1.54 -1.49 -18.99
CA ARG A 153 2.02 -2.02 -20.25
C ARG A 153 1.59 -1.09 -21.38
N ILE A 154 2.54 -0.72 -22.24
CA ILE A 154 2.27 -0.04 -23.51
C ILE A 154 2.73 -0.97 -24.60
N LEU A 155 1.77 -1.68 -25.19
CA LEU A 155 2.04 -2.61 -26.25
C LEU A 155 2.64 -1.91 -27.49
N PRO A 156 3.53 -2.56 -28.23
CA PRO A 156 3.86 -3.98 -28.12
C PRO A 156 4.97 -4.31 -27.10
N SER A 157 5.86 -3.38 -26.73
CA SER A 157 7.16 -3.73 -26.12
C SER A 157 7.63 -2.78 -25.01
N ASN A 158 6.75 -1.93 -24.49
CA ASN A 158 7.12 -0.89 -23.52
C ASN A 158 6.44 -1.08 -22.17
N LEU A 159 7.20 -0.83 -21.08
CA LEU A 159 6.67 -0.69 -19.72
C LEU A 159 6.84 0.75 -19.25
N VAL A 160 5.81 1.31 -18.64
CA VAL A 160 5.90 2.57 -17.90
C VAL A 160 5.69 2.25 -16.43
N ILE A 161 6.66 2.63 -15.61
CA ILE A 161 6.70 2.38 -14.18
C ILE A 161 6.78 3.72 -13.47
N ARG A 162 5.72 4.06 -12.74
CA ARG A 162 5.73 5.21 -11.83
C ARG A 162 6.15 4.74 -10.46
N VAL A 163 7.22 5.32 -9.94
CA VAL A 163 7.77 5.01 -8.62
C VAL A 163 7.38 6.11 -7.65
N LEU A 164 6.79 5.72 -6.54
CA LEU A 164 6.64 6.56 -5.36
C LEU A 164 7.77 6.18 -4.40
N GLU A 165 8.70 7.11 -4.17
CA GLU A 165 9.83 6.88 -3.30
C GLU A 165 9.48 7.07 -1.82
N ARG A 166 10.27 6.41 -0.96
CA ARG A 166 10.24 6.62 0.49
C ARG A 166 10.90 7.94 0.83
N ILE A 167 10.42 8.58 1.88
CA ILE A 167 10.97 9.85 2.39
C ILE A 167 11.73 9.53 3.67
N PRO A 168 13.01 9.90 3.78
CA PRO A 168 13.77 9.77 5.02
C PRO A 168 13.07 10.51 6.16
N SER A 169 12.93 9.87 7.31
CA SER A 169 12.27 10.39 8.51
C SER A 169 13.10 10.22 9.77
N ALA A 170 14.18 9.43 9.71
CA ALA A 170 15.13 9.23 10.78
C ALA A 170 16.55 9.01 10.24
N ILE A 171 17.54 9.41 11.04
CA ILE A 171 18.92 8.98 10.92
C ILE A 171 19.13 7.88 11.96
N VAL A 172 19.68 6.76 11.58
CA VAL A 172 19.91 5.60 12.44
C VAL A 172 21.40 5.28 12.46
N GLU A 173 22.00 5.21 13.63
CA GLU A 173 23.37 4.72 13.78
C GLU A 173 23.36 3.18 13.72
N PHE A 174 24.08 2.66 12.76
CA PHE A 174 24.30 1.22 12.63
C PHE A 174 25.78 0.94 12.40
N ARG A 175 26.45 0.32 13.38
CA ARG A 175 27.89 -0.01 13.36
C ARG A 175 28.82 1.18 13.12
N GLY A 176 28.46 2.35 13.66
CA GLY A 176 29.24 3.58 13.48
C GLY A 176 28.96 4.30 12.14
N ASP A 177 28.16 3.71 11.25
CA ASP A 177 27.66 4.35 10.05
C ASP A 177 26.29 4.97 10.30
N LEU A 178 26.05 6.14 9.72
CA LEU A 178 24.75 6.77 9.74
C LEU A 178 23.92 6.29 8.54
N MET A 179 22.78 5.72 8.82
CA MET A 179 21.84 5.22 7.83
C MET A 179 20.56 6.06 7.83
N LEU A 180 19.89 6.13 6.69
CA LEU A 180 18.57 6.76 6.60
C LEU A 180 17.48 5.70 6.79
N ALA A 181 16.43 6.04 7.53
CA ALA A 181 15.23 5.23 7.64
C ALA A 181 13.98 6.07 7.33
N ASP A 182 12.93 5.44 6.84
CA ASP A 182 11.65 6.10 6.61
C ASP A 182 10.72 6.02 7.84
N GLN A 183 9.52 6.58 7.70
CA GLN A 183 8.49 6.56 8.75
C GLN A 183 8.01 5.15 9.14
N ASP A 184 8.18 4.17 8.25
CA ASP A 184 7.82 2.77 8.48
C ASP A 184 8.96 2.00 9.17
N GLY A 185 10.11 2.66 9.41
CA GLY A 185 11.31 2.09 10.00
C GLY A 185 12.15 1.29 9.01
N ILE A 186 11.93 1.44 7.72
CA ILE A 186 12.69 0.74 6.68
C ILE A 186 13.98 1.49 6.38
N MET A 187 15.12 0.78 6.47
CA MET A 187 16.43 1.34 6.10
C MET A 187 16.50 1.60 4.60
N LEU A 188 16.82 2.85 4.23
CA LEU A 188 16.89 3.30 2.84
C LEU A 188 18.29 3.19 2.27
N GLY A 189 19.30 3.35 3.10
CA GLY A 189 20.70 3.33 2.73
C GLY A 189 21.54 4.25 3.61
N ARG A 190 22.82 4.33 3.28
CA ARG A 190 23.77 5.17 4.04
C ARG A 190 23.43 6.65 3.86
N TYR A 191 23.52 7.41 4.95
CA TYR A 191 23.46 8.87 4.88
C TYR A 191 24.59 9.42 4.03
N ASP A 192 24.26 10.30 3.12
CA ASP A 192 25.21 10.99 2.24
C ASP A 192 25.05 12.50 2.41
N PRO A 193 26.13 13.30 2.51
CA PRO A 193 26.06 14.76 2.62
C PRO A 193 25.25 15.47 1.53
N ARG A 194 25.04 14.82 0.38
CA ARG A 194 24.17 15.34 -0.71
C ARG A 194 22.71 15.54 -0.29
N TYR A 195 22.25 14.84 0.74
CA TYR A 195 20.91 15.04 1.32
C TYR A 195 20.80 16.34 2.14
N GLY A 196 21.90 17.08 2.27
CA GLY A 196 21.96 18.29 3.06
C GLY A 196 22.00 18.00 4.58
N ARG A 197 21.89 19.05 5.36
CA ARG A 197 21.74 18.89 6.82
C ARG A 197 20.30 18.50 7.12
N LEU A 198 20.11 17.25 7.46
CA LEU A 198 18.83 16.77 7.97
C LEU A 198 18.81 17.16 9.47
N ASP A 199 17.91 18.07 9.83
CA ASP A 199 17.70 18.53 11.22
C ASP A 199 16.83 17.49 11.95
N MET A 200 17.38 16.28 12.11
CA MET A 200 16.73 15.11 12.72
C MET A 200 17.66 14.50 13.77
N PRO A 201 17.13 14.04 14.92
CA PRO A 201 17.93 13.31 15.89
C PRO A 201 18.42 11.97 15.33
N VAL A 202 19.56 11.51 15.89
CA VAL A 202 20.15 10.22 15.55
C VAL A 202 19.56 9.14 16.46
N PHE A 203 19.03 8.08 15.86
CA PHE A 203 18.52 6.92 16.59
C PHE A 203 19.63 5.91 16.80
N LYS A 204 19.78 5.43 18.03
CA LYS A 204 20.74 4.42 18.45
C LYS A 204 20.02 3.22 19.04
N GLY A 205 20.65 2.05 19.00
CA GLY A 205 20.12 0.86 19.66
C GLY A 205 19.37 -0.11 18.74
N VAL A 206 19.63 -0.06 17.43
CA VAL A 206 19.21 -1.13 16.51
C VAL A 206 20.06 -2.37 16.70
N THR A 207 19.45 -3.53 16.56
CA THR A 207 20.09 -4.85 16.71
C THR A 207 20.65 -5.32 15.38
N GLY A 208 21.85 -5.93 15.41
CA GLY A 208 22.49 -6.58 14.28
C GLY A 208 24.01 -6.41 14.33
N ALA A 209 24.76 -7.51 14.23
CA ALA A 209 26.22 -7.51 14.19
C ALA A 209 26.75 -7.13 12.80
N ASP A 210 26.00 -7.43 11.73
CA ASP A 210 26.28 -7.09 10.34
C ASP A 210 24.98 -6.91 9.55
N ALA A 211 25.10 -6.74 8.21
CA ALA A 211 23.95 -6.52 7.36
C ALA A 211 23.02 -7.75 7.25
N GLU A 212 23.57 -8.96 7.32
CA GLU A 212 22.79 -10.22 7.26
C GLU A 212 22.05 -10.42 8.58
N ASP A 213 22.73 -10.19 9.69
CA ASP A 213 22.16 -10.27 11.04
C ASP A 213 21.08 -9.18 11.22
N TYR A 214 21.30 -7.95 10.72
CA TYR A 214 20.27 -6.90 10.71
C TYR A 214 18.97 -7.36 10.03
N LEU A 215 19.05 -8.12 8.93
CA LEU A 215 17.87 -8.62 8.24
C LEU A 215 17.05 -9.60 9.09
N LEU A 216 17.68 -10.35 10.01
CA LEU A 216 16.98 -11.23 10.93
C LEU A 216 16.12 -10.45 11.93
N TYR A 217 16.59 -9.26 12.34
CA TYR A 217 15.90 -8.37 13.28
C TYR A 217 15.17 -7.21 12.59
N GLN A 218 15.00 -7.24 11.28
CA GLN A 218 14.48 -6.11 10.50
C GLN A 218 13.13 -5.61 11.02
N GLU A 219 12.19 -6.51 11.31
CA GLU A 219 10.87 -6.13 11.82
C GLU A 219 10.93 -5.53 13.22
N GLU A 220 11.77 -6.10 14.08
CA GLU A 220 11.98 -5.60 15.44
C GLU A 220 12.63 -4.21 15.41
N ASN A 221 13.68 -4.03 14.62
CA ASN A 221 14.34 -2.75 14.43
C ASN A 221 13.38 -1.70 13.83
N ALA A 222 12.57 -2.08 12.83
CA ALA A 222 11.56 -1.20 12.27
C ALA A 222 10.52 -0.78 13.33
N ALA A 223 10.09 -1.71 14.20
CA ALA A 223 9.18 -1.40 15.30
C ALA A 223 9.80 -0.41 16.30
N ARG A 224 11.06 -0.59 16.67
CA ARG A 224 11.81 0.33 17.55
C ARG A 224 11.93 1.72 16.93
N ILE A 225 12.29 1.82 15.65
CA ILE A 225 12.39 3.09 14.93
C ILE A 225 11.01 3.79 14.88
N ARG A 226 9.95 3.06 14.56
CA ARG A 226 8.57 3.61 14.58
C ARG A 226 8.19 4.14 15.96
N LYS A 227 8.55 3.43 17.02
CA LYS A 227 8.28 3.88 18.41
C LYS A 227 9.00 5.17 18.73
N GLY A 228 10.27 5.29 18.36
CA GLY A 228 11.04 6.53 18.53
C GLY A 228 10.47 7.68 17.69
N LEU A 229 10.07 7.43 16.44
CA LEU A 229 9.39 8.44 15.60
C LEU A 229 8.05 8.87 16.19
N GLN A 230 7.27 7.94 16.77
CA GLN A 230 6.03 8.27 17.46
C GLN A 230 6.27 9.18 18.66
N MET A 231 7.30 8.89 19.48
CA MET A 231 7.71 9.72 20.58
C MET A 231 8.05 11.15 20.11
N LEU A 232 8.87 11.29 19.07
CA LEU A 232 9.23 12.59 18.52
C LEU A 232 8.02 13.35 17.99
N ALA A 233 7.12 12.66 17.28
CA ALA A 233 5.89 13.27 16.76
C ALA A 233 4.96 13.76 17.88
N GLU A 234 4.85 13.01 19.00
CA GLU A 234 4.09 13.43 20.18
C GLU A 234 4.68 14.69 20.81
N ILE A 235 6.02 14.73 20.97
CA ILE A 235 6.71 15.90 21.51
C ILE A 235 6.57 17.09 20.56
N GLU A 236 6.76 16.91 19.27
CA GLU A 236 6.68 17.96 18.25
C GLU A 236 5.29 18.59 18.17
N ALA A 237 4.23 17.77 18.28
CA ALA A 237 2.84 18.26 18.27
C ALA A 237 2.55 19.25 19.40
N GLY A 238 3.21 19.12 20.53
CA GLY A 238 2.99 19.99 21.68
C GLY A 238 4.11 20.96 22.03
N ALA A 239 5.33 20.75 21.48
CA ALA A 239 6.52 21.54 21.79
C ALA A 239 7.49 21.63 20.59
N PRO A 240 7.06 22.12 19.40
CA PRO A 240 7.82 22.01 18.15
C PRO A 240 9.19 22.70 18.16
N GLN A 241 9.35 23.80 18.90
CA GLN A 241 10.63 24.49 19.00
C GLN A 241 11.61 23.78 19.94
N GLN A 242 11.09 22.99 20.85
CA GLN A 242 11.91 22.30 21.87
C GLN A 242 12.37 20.92 21.35
N THR A 243 11.65 20.30 20.43
CA THR A 243 12.04 19.03 19.79
C THR A 243 13.42 19.11 19.14
N LYS A 244 13.77 20.27 18.60
CA LYS A 244 15.10 20.53 18.01
C LYS A 244 16.27 20.49 19.02
N LYS A 245 15.95 20.45 20.30
CA LYS A 245 16.96 20.27 21.36
C LYS A 245 17.34 18.80 21.55
N ILE A 246 16.62 17.86 20.96
CA ILE A 246 16.92 16.44 21.02
C ILE A 246 17.97 16.13 19.95
N SER A 247 19.15 15.65 20.35
CA SER A 247 20.22 15.25 19.44
C SER A 247 20.19 13.77 19.13
N GLU A 248 19.88 12.94 20.12
CA GLU A 248 19.90 11.50 20.00
C GLU A 248 18.69 10.87 20.69
N VAL A 249 18.26 9.73 20.18
CA VAL A 249 17.20 8.89 20.74
C VAL A 249 17.71 7.46 20.83
N ASP A 250 17.81 6.92 22.05
CA ASP A 250 18.12 5.51 22.26
C ASP A 250 16.83 4.69 22.24
N ILE A 251 16.75 3.81 21.25
CA ILE A 251 15.63 2.91 21.00
C ILE A 251 15.96 1.44 21.29
N SER A 252 17.05 1.18 21.99
CA SER A 252 17.49 -0.18 22.34
C SER A 252 16.43 -0.95 23.14
N ASP A 253 15.74 -0.24 24.01
CA ASP A 253 14.60 -0.74 24.78
C ASP A 253 13.34 0.07 24.46
N PRO A 254 12.37 -0.49 23.71
CA PRO A 254 11.16 0.23 23.33
C PRO A 254 10.22 0.55 24.51
N GLU A 255 10.39 -0.13 25.66
CA GLU A 255 9.64 0.18 26.88
C GLU A 255 10.32 1.28 27.70
N ASN A 256 11.56 1.64 27.36
CA ASN A 256 12.35 2.59 28.12
C ASN A 256 13.16 3.51 27.20
N LEU A 257 12.48 4.28 26.36
CA LEU A 257 13.14 5.21 25.46
C LEU A 257 13.92 6.27 26.23
N LYS A 258 15.11 6.57 25.74
CA LYS A 258 15.96 7.62 26.28
C LYS A 258 16.26 8.66 25.21
N ILE A 259 16.54 9.87 25.63
CA ILE A 259 17.00 10.95 24.76
C ILE A 259 18.27 11.60 25.30
N LEU A 260 19.04 12.17 24.39
CA LEU A 260 20.12 13.11 24.73
C LEU A 260 19.78 14.47 24.14
N LEU A 261 20.14 15.54 24.86
CA LEU A 261 19.96 16.90 24.36
C LEU A 261 21.20 17.37 23.59
N VAL A 262 21.01 18.35 22.74
CA VAL A 262 22.10 19.00 22.00
C VAL A 262 23.11 19.59 22.97
N ASN A 263 24.38 19.29 22.74
CA ASN A 263 25.52 19.71 23.62
C ASN A 263 25.45 19.15 25.04
N ASP A 264 24.74 18.05 25.23
CA ASP A 264 24.70 17.35 26.51
C ASP A 264 25.00 15.85 26.33
N THR A 265 25.54 15.22 27.37
CA THR A 265 25.88 13.79 27.36
C THR A 265 25.06 13.00 28.36
N VAL A 266 24.12 13.67 29.03
CA VAL A 266 23.28 13.06 30.09
C VAL A 266 22.13 12.29 29.46
N GLU A 267 22.00 11.02 29.79
CA GLU A 267 20.87 10.19 29.35
C GLU A 267 19.61 10.59 30.13
N ILE A 268 18.52 10.84 29.36
CA ILE A 268 17.24 11.22 29.93
C ILE A 268 16.25 10.08 29.64
N PHE A 269 15.81 9.39 30.67
CA PHE A 269 14.86 8.29 30.58
C PHE A 269 13.43 8.82 30.48
N LEU A 270 12.82 8.65 29.32
CA LEU A 270 11.42 9.05 29.08
C LEU A 270 10.43 7.87 29.27
N GLY A 271 10.92 6.61 29.22
CA GLY A 271 10.09 5.43 29.35
C GLY A 271 9.26 5.12 28.11
N GLU A 272 8.05 4.54 28.28
CA GLU A 272 7.24 4.02 27.16
C GLU A 272 6.06 4.90 26.72
N LYS A 273 5.68 5.92 27.52
CA LYS A 273 4.46 6.73 27.31
C LYS A 273 4.56 8.12 27.91
N ASP A 274 3.55 8.97 27.62
CA ASP A 274 3.44 10.34 28.17
C ASP A 274 4.64 11.22 27.82
N TYR A 275 5.22 11.02 26.65
CA TYR A 275 6.47 11.65 26.24
C TYR A 275 6.41 13.17 26.26
N LEU A 276 5.34 13.77 25.74
CA LEU A 276 5.16 15.22 25.73
C LEU A 276 5.12 15.80 27.13
N ARG A 277 4.37 15.17 28.05
CA ARG A 277 4.25 15.63 29.44
C ARG A 277 5.62 15.57 30.12
N ARG A 278 6.30 14.45 30.07
CA ARG A 278 7.62 14.24 30.66
C ARG A 278 8.66 15.19 30.09
N PHE A 279 8.67 15.36 28.78
CA PHE A 279 9.57 16.28 28.13
C PHE A 279 9.30 17.74 28.49
N ARG A 280 8.04 18.18 28.62
CA ARG A 280 7.70 19.52 29.12
C ARG A 280 8.19 19.73 30.56
N THR A 281 7.91 18.76 31.44
CA THR A 281 8.37 18.81 32.82
C THR A 281 9.90 18.93 32.91
N LEU A 282 10.62 18.20 32.05
CA LEU A 282 12.07 18.33 31.92
C LEU A 282 12.46 19.79 31.53
N MET A 283 11.85 20.32 30.48
CA MET A 283 12.17 21.65 29.96
C MET A 283 11.84 22.76 30.96
N GLU A 284 10.79 22.63 31.73
CA GLU A 284 10.42 23.56 32.81
C GLU A 284 11.43 23.54 33.99
N ASN A 285 12.07 22.40 34.20
CA ASN A 285 13.06 22.22 35.27
C ASN A 285 14.51 22.33 34.78
N MET A 286 14.74 22.80 33.54
CA MET A 286 16.11 22.97 33.01
C MET A 286 16.99 23.91 33.86
N GLY A 287 16.42 24.96 34.51
CA GLY A 287 17.16 25.83 35.44
C GLY A 287 17.74 25.05 36.60
N LYS A 288 16.92 24.23 37.26
CA LYS A 288 17.36 23.35 38.36
C LYS A 288 18.40 22.35 37.92
N TYR A 289 18.22 21.79 36.72
CA TYR A 289 19.22 20.88 36.15
C TYR A 289 20.58 21.55 35.95
N GLN A 290 20.63 22.80 35.46
CA GLN A 290 21.87 23.53 35.29
C GLN A 290 22.53 23.83 36.66
N GLU A 291 21.75 24.24 37.66
CA GLU A 291 22.25 24.44 39.03
C GLU A 291 22.88 23.16 39.61
N LEU A 292 22.24 22.01 39.41
CA LEU A 292 22.76 20.73 39.86
C LEU A 292 24.03 20.33 39.08
N LYS A 293 24.10 20.63 37.78
CA LYS A 293 25.28 20.38 36.95
C LYS A 293 26.47 21.22 37.38
N ASP A 294 26.23 22.45 37.85
CA ASP A 294 27.27 23.31 38.43
C ASP A 294 27.72 22.85 39.82
N GLN A 295 26.79 22.28 40.60
CA GLN A 295 27.05 21.76 41.94
C GLN A 295 27.75 20.41 41.97
N TYR A 296 27.33 19.51 41.07
CA TYR A 296 27.88 18.16 40.93
C TYR A 296 28.77 18.11 39.68
N THR A 297 29.95 17.54 39.80
CA THR A 297 30.95 17.52 38.73
C THR A 297 30.41 16.81 37.47
N GLU A 298 29.60 15.75 37.62
CA GLU A 298 28.97 15.06 36.52
C GLU A 298 27.62 14.47 36.97
N ILE A 299 26.58 14.68 36.17
CA ILE A 299 25.31 13.96 36.23
C ILE A 299 25.35 12.87 35.14
N GLU A 300 25.04 11.64 35.49
CA GLU A 300 25.04 10.49 34.59
C GLU A 300 23.70 10.35 33.86
N SER A 301 22.59 10.52 34.60
CA SER A 301 21.26 10.35 34.03
C SER A 301 20.18 11.17 34.77
N ILE A 302 19.08 11.38 34.05
CA ILE A 302 17.83 11.97 34.53
C ILE A 302 16.71 11.01 34.28
N ASP A 303 16.00 10.58 35.32
CA ASP A 303 14.87 9.70 35.21
C ASP A 303 13.54 10.48 35.31
N MET A 304 12.76 10.47 34.21
CA MET A 304 11.46 11.12 34.07
C MET A 304 10.28 10.11 34.10
N ARG A 305 10.53 8.85 34.40
CA ARG A 305 9.50 7.80 34.36
C ARG A 305 8.49 7.90 35.50
N MET A 306 8.88 8.49 36.60
CA MET A 306 7.99 8.75 37.76
C MET A 306 7.10 9.95 37.49
N ASP A 307 5.81 9.83 37.85
CA ASP A 307 4.81 10.84 37.47
C ASP A 307 4.96 12.21 38.13
N HIS A 308 5.61 12.27 39.28
CA HIS A 308 5.71 13.52 40.09
C HIS A 308 7.12 13.84 40.53
N GLU A 309 8.12 13.05 40.15
CA GLU A 309 9.50 13.22 40.61
C GLU A 309 10.47 13.14 39.43
N ILE A 310 11.46 14.01 39.44
CA ILE A 310 12.62 13.96 38.56
C ILE A 310 13.80 13.45 39.40
N ILE A 311 14.35 12.31 39.02
CA ILE A 311 15.47 11.70 39.70
C ILE A 311 16.75 12.04 38.95
N TYR A 312 17.68 12.76 39.57
CA TYR A 312 19.00 13.06 39.03
C TYR A 312 20.01 12.10 39.63
N SER A 313 20.71 11.34 38.83
CA SER A 313 21.74 10.41 39.27
C SER A 313 23.11 10.99 39.00
N PRO A 314 23.87 11.35 40.06
CA PRO A 314 25.25 11.82 39.88
C PRO A 314 26.14 10.62 39.48
N LYS A 315 27.13 10.86 38.64
CA LYS A 315 28.15 9.88 38.31
C LYS A 315 28.99 9.62 39.56
N HIS A 316 28.99 8.40 40.05
CA HIS A 316 29.85 8.05 41.18
C HIS A 316 31.30 8.17 40.75
N ALA A 317 32.01 9.17 41.29
CA ALA A 317 33.47 9.17 41.27
C ALA A 317 33.91 7.86 41.93
N GLY A 318 34.52 6.97 41.16
CA GLY A 318 35.05 5.72 41.71
C GLY A 318 35.87 6.03 42.97
N VAL A 319 35.44 5.48 44.09
CA VAL A 319 36.21 5.58 45.35
C VAL A 319 37.49 4.82 45.09
N GLU A 320 38.56 5.52 44.72
CA GLU A 320 39.92 5.02 44.83
C GLU A 320 40.18 4.72 46.33
N HIS A 321 40.01 3.46 46.69
CA HIS A 321 40.55 2.94 47.91
C HIS A 321 42.08 3.06 47.85
N LYS A 322 42.60 4.24 48.22
CA LYS A 322 44.02 4.35 48.62
C LYS A 322 44.19 3.49 49.87
N SER A 323 44.60 2.24 49.66
CA SER A 323 45.18 1.42 50.73
C SER A 323 46.42 2.14 51.23
N LYS A 324 46.33 2.74 52.42
CA LYS A 324 47.49 3.14 53.15
C LYS A 324 48.21 1.88 53.64
N THR A 325 49.38 1.62 53.05
CA THR A 325 50.43 0.79 53.62
C THR A 325 51.16 1.55 54.70
#